data_2db91a8d4a960d89732195298dd0eb5a
#
_entry.id   2db91a8d4a960d89732195298dd0eb5a
#
_cell.length_a   1.000
_cell.length_b   1.000
_cell.length_c   1.000
_cell.angle_alpha   90.00
_cell.angle_beta   90.00
_cell.angle_gamma   90.00
#
_symmetry.space_group_name_H-M   'P 1'
#
loop_
_entity.id
_entity.type
_entity.pdbx_description
1 polymer ?
#
loop_
_entity_poly.entity_id
_entity_poly.type
_entity_poly.pdbx_seq_one_letter_code
_entity_poly.pdbx_strand_id
1 'polypeptide(L)'
;GFLHMVVSAFAKSGVWKQITTGISKGLTVLFEGVEKMSIGPVDIKFSRNEEREELYKNLKELIDHEQDTFIVIDELTLFLGILSKASGGQEKVAFILNWLRSLRQISRTKVRWLFCGSVGLRNFTSNLNLGYTINDLTEFSLDELTREEAHGLLQQLCASEQMSMDGVLIDYTLNKLLWNIPYFIQIIFAELLELYDDEKAMTAESIDIAYNKLVSENYLTTWSERLVEYGELEIPARQILKSLSSNPAGLSRETLLNMLMTGQ
;
A
#
# COMPACT_ATOMS: atom_id res chain seq x y z
N GLY A 1 12.42 11.83 -7.25
CA GLY A 1 12.10 11.62 -5.84
C GLY A 1 10.61 11.81 -5.57
N PHE A 2 10.16 11.67 -4.31
CA PHE A 2 8.75 11.76 -3.89
C PHE A 2 8.04 13.05 -4.36
N LEU A 3 8.67 14.20 -4.17
CA LEU A 3 8.16 15.48 -4.67
C LEU A 3 7.94 15.46 -6.19
N HIS A 4 8.83 14.82 -6.92
CA HIS A 4 8.71 14.63 -8.37
C HIS A 4 7.49 13.78 -8.74
N MET A 5 7.23 12.69 -8.01
CA MET A 5 6.06 11.85 -8.23
C MET A 5 4.75 12.62 -8.01
N VAL A 6 4.67 13.37 -6.91
CA VAL A 6 3.50 14.20 -6.60
C VAL A 6 3.28 15.24 -7.69
N VAL A 7 4.32 15.98 -8.07
CA VAL A 7 4.24 17.00 -9.14
C VAL A 7 3.94 16.37 -10.50
N SER A 8 4.52 15.21 -10.84
CA SER A 8 4.22 14.48 -12.09
C SER A 8 2.78 13.95 -12.15
N ALA A 9 2.22 13.52 -11.02
CA ALA A 9 0.83 13.12 -10.94
C ALA A 9 -0.12 14.29 -11.25
N PHE A 10 0.15 15.47 -10.71
CA PHE A 10 -0.58 16.68 -11.06
C PHE A 10 -0.42 17.05 -12.54
N ALA A 11 0.79 16.95 -13.09
CA ALA A 11 1.06 17.26 -14.50
C ALA A 11 0.30 16.36 -15.49
N LYS A 12 0.11 15.07 -15.15
CA LYS A 12 -0.61 14.09 -15.97
C LYS A 12 -2.13 14.22 -15.90
N SER A 13 -2.69 14.86 -14.88
CA SER A 13 -4.13 14.91 -14.63
C SER A 13 -4.94 15.85 -15.56
N GLY A 14 -4.31 16.48 -16.56
CA GLY A 14 -4.98 17.44 -17.45
C GLY A 14 -5.26 18.81 -16.82
N VAL A 15 -5.27 18.91 -15.50
CA VAL A 15 -5.36 20.16 -14.72
C VAL A 15 -4.17 21.07 -15.05
N TRP A 16 -3.04 20.45 -15.35
CA TRP A 16 -1.80 21.13 -15.73
C TRP A 16 -1.91 22.04 -16.97
N LYS A 17 -2.64 21.60 -18.01
CA LYS A 17 -2.79 22.41 -19.22
C LYS A 17 -3.52 23.74 -18.98
N GLN A 18 -4.43 23.77 -18.00
CA GLN A 18 -5.16 25.00 -17.64
C GLN A 18 -4.33 25.92 -16.75
N ILE A 19 -3.42 25.36 -15.95
CA ILE A 19 -2.58 26.10 -14.99
C ILE A 19 -1.38 26.75 -15.69
N THR A 20 -0.77 26.11 -16.70
CA THR A 20 0.41 26.62 -17.40
C THR A 20 0.15 27.89 -18.22
N THR A 21 -1.10 28.23 -18.52
CA THR A 21 -1.45 29.49 -19.16
C THR A 21 -1.41 30.70 -18.21
N GLY A 22 -1.29 30.49 -16.88
CA GLY A 22 -1.31 31.55 -15.89
C GLY A 22 -0.13 31.59 -14.90
N ILE A 23 0.73 30.58 -14.86
CA ILE A 23 1.78 30.44 -13.84
C ILE A 23 3.18 30.71 -14.39
N SER A 24 3.94 31.51 -13.64
CA SER A 24 5.24 32.05 -13.95
C SER A 24 6.33 31.01 -14.24
N LYS A 25 7.39 31.48 -14.89
CA LYS A 25 8.64 30.78 -15.29
C LYS A 25 9.28 29.84 -14.26
N GLY A 26 8.95 29.94 -12.97
CA GLY A 26 9.48 29.10 -11.90
C GLY A 26 9.12 27.61 -12.00
N LEU A 27 7.91 27.28 -12.44
CA LEU A 27 7.49 25.90 -12.61
C LEU A 27 8.15 25.22 -13.82
N THR A 28 8.40 25.97 -14.89
CA THR A 28 9.11 25.48 -16.08
C THR A 28 10.54 25.06 -15.74
N VAL A 29 11.23 25.83 -14.89
CA VAL A 29 12.59 25.52 -14.41
C VAL A 29 12.62 24.25 -13.53
N LEU A 30 11.60 24.03 -12.72
CA LEU A 30 11.43 22.81 -11.92
C LEU A 30 11.28 21.57 -12.80
N PHE A 31 10.56 21.68 -13.92
CA PHE A 31 10.34 20.56 -14.85
C PHE A 31 11.54 20.27 -15.74
N GLU A 32 12.25 21.27 -16.22
CA GLU A 32 13.49 21.09 -16.98
C GLU A 32 14.62 20.46 -16.14
N GLY A 33 14.67 20.75 -14.83
CA GLY A 33 15.58 20.11 -13.88
C GLY A 33 15.23 18.65 -13.59
N VAL A 34 13.98 18.28 -13.75
CA VAL A 34 13.41 16.97 -13.45
C VAL A 34 13.56 15.97 -14.60
N GLU A 35 13.46 16.39 -15.85
CA GLU A 35 13.70 15.53 -17.03
C GLU A 35 15.15 15.02 -17.12
N LYS A 36 16.11 15.69 -16.47
CA LYS A 36 17.53 15.31 -16.47
C LYS A 36 17.95 14.37 -15.34
N MET A 37 17.06 13.98 -14.42
CA MET A 37 17.37 13.06 -13.34
C MET A 37 17.07 11.60 -13.75
N SER A 38 18.07 10.90 -14.25
CA SER A 38 18.06 9.46 -14.45
C SER A 38 17.96 8.70 -13.10
N ILE A 39 17.32 7.53 -13.15
CA ILE A 39 17.12 6.61 -12.05
C ILE A 39 18.48 6.10 -11.53
N GLY A 40 18.93 6.63 -10.40
CA GLY A 40 20.09 6.19 -9.64
C GLY A 40 19.88 6.47 -8.14
N PRO A 41 20.70 5.96 -7.20
CA PRO A 41 20.52 6.21 -5.77
C PRO A 41 20.50 7.72 -5.53
N VAL A 42 19.33 8.24 -5.17
CA VAL A 42 19.03 9.66 -5.16
C VAL A 42 19.62 10.28 -3.91
N ASP A 43 20.76 10.89 -4.06
CA ASP A 43 21.23 11.92 -3.14
C ASP A 43 20.36 13.17 -3.34
N ILE A 44 19.33 13.31 -2.52
CA ILE A 44 18.48 14.50 -2.55
C ILE A 44 19.30 15.64 -1.93
N LYS A 45 20.16 16.26 -2.70
CA LYS A 45 20.79 17.53 -2.37
C LYS A 45 19.76 18.63 -2.58
N PHE A 46 19.06 18.97 -1.51
CA PHE A 46 18.33 20.22 -1.46
C PHE A 46 19.33 21.37 -1.37
N SER A 47 19.66 21.97 -2.47
CA SER A 47 20.79 22.90 -2.53
C SER A 47 20.50 24.33 -2.10
N ARG A 48 19.24 24.75 -1.84
CA ARG A 48 18.95 26.08 -1.28
C ARG A 48 17.57 26.16 -0.61
N ASN A 49 17.46 26.92 0.48
CA ASN A 49 16.20 27.21 1.17
C ASN A 49 15.20 27.94 0.24
N GLU A 50 15.68 28.79 -0.65
CA GLU A 50 14.86 29.54 -1.61
C GLU A 50 14.10 28.65 -2.59
N GLU A 51 14.72 27.59 -3.12
CA GLU A 51 14.06 26.62 -4.01
C GLU A 51 12.96 25.81 -3.31
N ARG A 52 13.11 25.59 -2.00
CA ARG A 52 12.09 24.92 -1.18
C ARG A 52 10.87 25.81 -0.97
N GLU A 53 11.07 27.08 -0.65
CA GLU A 53 9.97 28.02 -0.42
C GLU A 53 9.18 28.29 -1.70
N GLU A 54 9.86 28.35 -2.84
CA GLU A 54 9.23 28.53 -4.14
C GLU A 54 8.40 27.29 -4.54
N LEU A 55 8.92 26.08 -4.31
CA LEU A 55 8.18 24.83 -4.51
C LEU A 55 6.94 24.77 -3.60
N TYR A 56 7.08 25.20 -2.37
CA TYR A 56 6.00 25.27 -1.39
C TYR A 56 4.88 26.21 -1.85
N LYS A 57 5.27 27.40 -2.32
CA LYS A 57 4.35 28.40 -2.84
C LYS A 57 3.61 27.91 -4.07
N ASN A 58 4.32 27.34 -5.02
CA ASN A 58 3.77 26.84 -6.27
C ASN A 58 2.79 25.66 -6.05
N LEU A 59 3.11 24.74 -5.13
CA LEU A 59 2.19 23.66 -4.78
C LEU A 59 0.97 24.14 -3.99
N LYS A 60 1.13 25.18 -3.17
CA LYS A 60 0.01 25.82 -2.49
C LYS A 60 -0.95 26.46 -3.49
N GLU A 61 -0.42 27.18 -4.48
CA GLU A 61 -1.21 27.76 -5.56
C GLU A 61 -1.94 26.68 -6.40
N LEU A 62 -1.30 25.54 -6.65
CA LEU A 62 -1.92 24.38 -7.32
C LEU A 62 -3.08 23.78 -6.52
N ILE A 63 -2.95 23.72 -5.20
CA ILE A 63 -3.97 23.15 -4.30
C ILE A 63 -5.13 24.13 -4.09
N ASP A 64 -4.90 25.41 -4.21
CA ASP A 64 -5.94 26.45 -4.06
C ASP A 64 -6.86 26.56 -5.30
N HIS A 65 -6.66 25.71 -6.32
CA HIS A 65 -7.46 25.69 -7.54
C HIS A 65 -8.88 25.15 -7.30
N GLU A 66 -9.87 25.68 -8.03
CA GLU A 66 -11.30 25.42 -7.83
C GLU A 66 -11.78 24.00 -8.20
N GLN A 67 -10.92 23.11 -8.69
CA GLN A 67 -11.33 21.77 -9.12
C GLN A 67 -11.25 20.75 -8.00
N ASP A 68 -12.28 19.89 -7.90
CA ASP A 68 -12.24 18.72 -7.03
C ASP A 68 -11.10 17.79 -7.45
N THR A 69 -10.12 17.65 -6.56
CA THR A 69 -8.91 16.86 -6.80
C THR A 69 -8.73 15.82 -5.71
N PHE A 70 -8.48 14.58 -6.11
CA PHE A 70 -8.20 13.49 -5.19
C PHE A 70 -6.75 13.02 -5.38
N ILE A 71 -5.94 13.16 -4.33
CA ILE A 71 -4.53 12.78 -4.34
C ILE A 71 -4.37 11.51 -3.53
N VAL A 72 -3.92 10.45 -4.19
CA VAL A 72 -3.60 9.16 -3.56
C VAL A 72 -2.10 8.99 -3.52
N ILE A 73 -1.55 8.73 -2.32
CA ILE A 73 -0.16 8.37 -2.13
C ILE A 73 -0.12 6.98 -1.55
N ASP A 74 0.27 6.02 -2.40
CA ASP A 74 0.40 4.63 -2.00
C ASP A 74 1.81 4.35 -1.45
N GLU A 75 1.89 3.38 -0.55
CA GLU A 75 3.10 2.94 0.15
C GLU A 75 3.91 4.09 0.82
N LEU A 76 3.21 5.13 1.30
CA LEU A 76 3.85 6.27 1.95
C LEU A 76 4.73 5.85 3.12
N THR A 77 4.27 4.92 3.96
CA THR A 77 5.00 4.48 5.14
C THR A 77 6.28 3.73 4.78
N LEU A 78 6.25 2.90 3.72
CA LEU A 78 7.44 2.21 3.22
C LEU A 78 8.48 3.23 2.73
N PHE A 79 8.05 4.21 1.93
CA PHE A 79 8.92 5.29 1.46
C PHE A 79 9.57 6.06 2.62
N LEU A 80 8.78 6.45 3.63
CA LEU A 80 9.28 7.15 4.81
C LEU A 80 10.23 6.28 5.64
N GLY A 81 9.97 4.97 5.72
CA GLY A 81 10.84 3.99 6.38
C GLY A 81 12.21 3.88 5.73
N ILE A 82 12.26 3.80 4.40
CA ILE A 82 13.52 3.82 3.64
C ILE A 82 14.25 5.13 3.86
N LEU A 83 13.53 6.25 3.79
CA LEU A 83 14.11 7.57 3.98
C LEU A 83 14.69 7.76 5.38
N SER A 84 14.03 7.23 6.42
CA SER A 84 14.48 7.34 7.81
C SER A 84 15.84 6.68 8.08
N LYS A 85 16.20 5.66 7.29
CA LYS A 85 17.48 4.93 7.38
C LYS A 85 18.65 5.68 6.71
N ALA A 86 18.37 6.72 5.92
CA ALA A 86 19.40 7.52 5.27
C ALA A 86 20.03 8.55 6.22
N SER A 87 21.21 9.08 5.87
CA SER A 87 21.85 10.16 6.64
C SER A 87 20.94 11.39 6.76
N GLY A 88 20.68 11.87 7.99
CA GLY A 88 19.71 12.90 8.28
C GLY A 88 18.25 12.49 7.94
N GLY A 89 17.97 11.19 7.93
CA GLY A 89 16.70 10.63 7.48
C GLY A 89 15.52 11.04 8.34
N GLN A 90 15.67 11.06 9.65
CA GLN A 90 14.60 11.48 10.57
C GLN A 90 14.15 12.92 10.33
N GLU A 91 15.10 13.83 10.10
CA GLU A 91 14.80 15.24 9.79
C GLU A 91 14.07 15.37 8.44
N LYS A 92 14.49 14.58 7.44
CA LYS A 92 13.84 14.53 6.13
C LYS A 92 12.40 13.99 6.23
N VAL A 93 12.17 12.95 7.03
CA VAL A 93 10.84 12.41 7.32
C VAL A 93 9.97 13.46 8.00
N ALA A 94 10.49 14.10 9.06
CA ALA A 94 9.78 15.16 9.75
C ALA A 94 9.41 16.31 8.81
N PHE A 95 10.33 16.73 7.95
CA PHE A 95 10.09 17.74 6.94
C PHE A 95 8.95 17.36 6.00
N ILE A 96 8.99 16.16 5.40
CA ILE A 96 7.95 15.69 4.45
C ILE A 96 6.58 15.60 5.12
N LEU A 97 6.51 15.04 6.32
CA LEU A 97 5.24 14.92 7.04
C LEU A 97 4.64 16.27 7.43
N ASN A 98 5.46 17.21 7.92
CA ASN A 98 5.01 18.57 8.22
C ASN A 98 4.58 19.32 6.95
N TRP A 99 5.30 19.13 5.85
CA TRP A 99 4.94 19.69 4.55
C TRP A 99 3.60 19.15 4.05
N LEU A 100 3.39 17.83 4.03
CA LEU A 100 2.11 17.23 3.67
C LEU A 100 0.98 17.72 4.58
N ARG A 101 1.24 17.87 5.89
CA ARG A 101 0.28 18.45 6.82
C ARG A 101 -0.11 19.88 6.43
N SER A 102 0.87 20.74 6.12
CA SER A 102 0.58 22.12 5.77
C SER A 102 -0.27 22.23 4.49
N LEU A 103 -0.08 21.33 3.52
CA LEU A 103 -0.91 21.27 2.32
C LEU A 103 -2.36 20.85 2.64
N ARG A 104 -2.54 19.89 3.55
CA ARG A 104 -3.88 19.44 3.98
C ARG A 104 -4.64 20.50 4.78
N GLN A 105 -3.93 21.38 5.46
CA GLN A 105 -4.50 22.43 6.31
C GLN A 105 -4.84 23.73 5.56
N ILE A 106 -4.61 23.78 4.25
CA ILE A 106 -5.06 24.92 3.44
C ILE A 106 -6.59 24.97 3.47
N SER A 107 -7.12 26.07 4.01
CA SER A 107 -8.56 26.26 4.13
C SER A 107 -9.22 26.39 2.75
N ARG A 108 -10.46 25.86 2.64
CA ARG A 108 -11.30 25.96 1.44
C ARG A 108 -10.76 25.24 0.20
N THR A 109 -9.75 24.37 0.34
CA THR A 109 -9.29 23.55 -0.79
C THR A 109 -10.31 22.46 -1.12
N LYS A 110 -10.46 22.14 -2.39
CA LYS A 110 -11.22 20.99 -2.89
C LYS A 110 -10.35 19.73 -3.04
N VAL A 111 -9.11 19.79 -2.61
CA VAL A 111 -8.19 18.65 -2.62
C VAL A 111 -8.48 17.73 -1.45
N ARG A 112 -8.60 16.44 -1.74
CA ARG A 112 -8.73 15.35 -0.77
C ARG A 112 -7.49 14.47 -0.87
N TRP A 113 -7.02 14.01 0.27
CA TRP A 113 -5.80 13.22 0.38
C TRP A 113 -6.13 11.82 0.89
N LEU A 114 -5.59 10.81 0.24
CA LEU A 114 -5.60 9.43 0.71
C LEU A 114 -4.16 8.94 0.79
N PHE A 115 -3.75 8.51 1.97
CA PHE A 115 -2.46 7.88 2.21
C PHE A 115 -2.69 6.40 2.45
N CYS A 116 -2.08 5.57 1.60
CA CYS A 116 -2.17 4.13 1.68
C CYS A 116 -0.80 3.55 2.08
N GLY A 117 -0.81 2.36 2.63
CA GLY A 117 0.40 1.62 2.95
C GLY A 117 0.10 0.35 3.72
N SER A 118 0.95 -0.63 3.55
CA SER A 118 0.86 -1.93 4.22
C SER A 118 1.34 -1.91 5.68
N VAL A 119 2.03 -0.84 6.08
CA VAL A 119 2.47 -0.59 7.46
C VAL A 119 1.72 0.61 8.01
N GLY A 120 1.21 0.49 9.23
CA GLY A 120 0.42 1.54 9.85
C GLY A 120 1.19 2.85 10.02
N LEU A 121 0.77 3.89 9.31
CA LEU A 121 1.39 5.22 9.36
C LEU A 121 1.38 5.80 10.79
N ARG A 122 0.33 5.51 11.56
CA ARG A 122 0.21 5.95 12.96
C ARG A 122 1.32 5.38 13.83
N ASN A 123 1.59 4.06 13.73
CA ASN A 123 2.66 3.42 14.51
C ASN A 123 4.03 3.95 14.10
N PHE A 124 4.26 4.09 12.79
CA PHE A 124 5.50 4.65 12.26
C PHE A 124 5.78 6.06 12.78
N THR A 125 4.80 6.95 12.68
CA THR A 125 4.96 8.35 13.13
C THR A 125 5.06 8.47 14.65
N SER A 126 4.37 7.61 15.41
CA SER A 126 4.49 7.56 16.88
C SER A 126 5.89 7.18 17.33
N ASN A 127 6.51 6.19 16.69
CA ASN A 127 7.89 5.76 16.99
C ASN A 127 8.93 6.87 16.76
N LEU A 128 8.62 7.82 15.88
CA LEU A 128 9.47 8.98 15.59
C LEU A 128 9.05 10.26 16.34
N ASN A 129 8.07 10.18 17.22
CA ASN A 129 7.45 11.34 17.90
C ASN A 129 6.85 12.35 16.93
N LEU A 130 6.38 11.92 15.76
CA LEU A 130 5.78 12.73 14.70
C LEU A 130 4.26 12.53 14.56
N GLY A 131 3.60 11.90 15.52
CA GLY A 131 2.16 11.61 15.48
C GLY A 131 1.29 12.85 15.29
N TYR A 132 1.76 14.02 15.74
CA TYR A 132 1.08 15.30 15.53
C TYR A 132 0.93 15.66 14.03
N THR A 133 1.77 15.11 13.16
CA THR A 133 1.73 15.42 11.71
C THR A 133 0.57 14.78 10.97
N ILE A 134 -0.10 13.83 11.60
CA ILE A 134 -1.21 13.05 11.01
C ILE A 134 -2.50 13.09 11.83
N ASN A 135 -2.58 13.94 12.86
CA ASN A 135 -3.73 14.00 13.76
C ASN A 135 -5.02 14.54 13.10
N ASP A 136 -4.90 15.13 11.92
CA ASP A 136 -5.98 15.59 11.06
C ASP A 136 -6.50 14.51 10.10
N LEU A 137 -5.86 13.34 10.04
CA LEU A 137 -6.28 12.22 9.19
C LEU A 137 -7.23 11.29 9.93
N THR A 138 -8.26 10.86 9.22
CA THR A 138 -9.12 9.76 9.65
C THR A 138 -8.53 8.45 9.15
N GLU A 139 -8.29 7.51 10.06
CA GLU A 139 -7.83 6.18 9.73
C GLU A 139 -9.01 5.28 9.42
N PHE A 140 -8.90 4.49 8.38
CA PHE A 140 -9.80 3.39 8.11
C PHE A 140 -9.02 2.19 7.57
N SER A 141 -9.51 1.00 7.84
CA SER A 141 -9.00 -0.25 7.30
C SER A 141 -10.03 -0.85 6.35
N LEU A 142 -9.56 -1.55 5.34
CA LEU A 142 -10.42 -2.41 4.53
C LEU A 142 -10.44 -3.78 5.19
N ASP A 143 -11.63 -4.18 5.61
CA ASP A 143 -11.85 -5.54 6.10
C ASP A 143 -11.82 -6.55 4.93
N GLU A 144 -11.76 -7.82 5.26
CA GLU A 144 -11.98 -8.86 4.26
C GLU A 144 -13.41 -8.77 3.68
N LEU A 145 -13.59 -9.32 2.50
CA LEU A 145 -14.91 -9.41 1.89
C LEU A 145 -15.85 -10.26 2.77
N THR A 146 -17.10 -9.86 2.83
CA THR A 146 -18.15 -10.74 3.37
C THR A 146 -18.20 -12.03 2.55
N ARG A 147 -18.79 -13.08 3.11
CA ARG A 147 -18.95 -14.35 2.39
C ARG A 147 -19.71 -14.18 1.07
N GLU A 148 -20.73 -13.34 1.06
CA GLU A 148 -21.51 -13.03 -0.13
C GLU A 148 -20.68 -12.30 -1.21
N GLU A 149 -19.91 -11.30 -0.82
CA GLU A 149 -19.02 -10.56 -1.72
C GLU A 149 -17.91 -11.46 -2.29
N ALA A 150 -17.32 -12.30 -1.46
CA ALA A 150 -16.31 -13.28 -1.87
C ALA A 150 -16.87 -14.30 -2.87
N HIS A 151 -18.08 -14.81 -2.61
CA HIS A 151 -18.79 -15.71 -3.51
C HIS A 151 -19.08 -15.02 -4.84
N GLY A 152 -19.61 -13.78 -4.81
CA GLY A 152 -19.88 -12.99 -5.99
C GLY A 152 -18.62 -12.67 -6.81
N LEU A 153 -17.50 -12.37 -6.14
CA LEU A 153 -16.22 -12.15 -6.83
C LEU A 153 -15.75 -13.40 -7.57
N LEU A 154 -15.71 -14.57 -6.89
CA LEU A 154 -15.26 -15.80 -7.54
C LEU A 154 -16.21 -16.23 -8.67
N GLN A 155 -17.51 -16.04 -8.49
CA GLN A 155 -18.50 -16.30 -9.54
C GLN A 155 -18.29 -15.41 -10.77
N GLN A 156 -17.99 -14.12 -10.59
CA GLN A 156 -17.70 -13.20 -11.68
C GLN A 156 -16.40 -13.56 -12.40
N LEU A 157 -15.37 -13.95 -11.67
CA LEU A 157 -14.11 -14.43 -12.25
C LEU A 157 -14.34 -15.67 -13.11
N CYS A 158 -15.10 -16.64 -12.61
CA CYS A 158 -15.48 -17.84 -13.39
C CYS A 158 -16.25 -17.44 -14.66
N ALA A 159 -17.23 -16.55 -14.55
CA ALA A 159 -18.02 -16.11 -15.68
C ALA A 159 -17.19 -15.36 -16.74
N SER A 160 -16.19 -14.57 -16.35
CA SER A 160 -15.32 -13.85 -17.28
C SER A 160 -14.48 -14.78 -18.17
N GLU A 161 -14.11 -15.95 -17.66
CA GLU A 161 -13.32 -16.96 -18.37
C GLU A 161 -14.17 -18.13 -18.87
N GLN A 162 -15.50 -18.02 -18.84
CA GLN A 162 -16.47 -19.05 -19.26
C GLN A 162 -16.31 -20.38 -18.48
N MET A 163 -15.69 -20.32 -17.31
CA MET A 163 -15.51 -21.48 -16.44
C MET A 163 -16.83 -21.85 -15.74
N SER A 164 -17.26 -23.11 -15.90
CA SER A 164 -18.44 -23.61 -15.19
C SER A 164 -18.07 -24.07 -13.80
N MET A 165 -18.58 -23.41 -12.77
CA MET A 165 -18.41 -23.76 -11.38
C MET A 165 -19.70 -23.47 -10.60
N ASP A 166 -20.25 -24.50 -9.96
CA ASP A 166 -21.48 -24.31 -9.18
C ASP A 166 -21.23 -23.65 -7.82
N GLY A 167 -22.31 -23.21 -7.18
CA GLY A 167 -22.22 -22.53 -5.88
C GLY A 167 -21.63 -23.39 -4.76
N VAL A 168 -21.79 -24.70 -4.82
CA VAL A 168 -21.22 -25.63 -3.83
C VAL A 168 -19.71 -25.68 -3.93
N LEU A 169 -19.17 -25.71 -5.15
CA LEU A 169 -17.72 -25.70 -5.41
C LEU A 169 -17.12 -24.34 -5.10
N ILE A 170 -17.83 -23.24 -5.38
CA ILE A 170 -17.42 -21.89 -4.97
C ILE A 170 -17.29 -21.83 -3.45
N ASP A 171 -18.30 -22.29 -2.74
CA ASP A 171 -18.27 -22.34 -1.28
C ASP A 171 -17.16 -23.23 -0.73
N TYR A 172 -16.93 -24.38 -1.37
CA TYR A 172 -15.82 -25.27 -1.01
C TYR A 172 -14.47 -24.57 -1.16
N THR A 173 -14.26 -23.85 -2.27
CA THR A 173 -13.04 -23.08 -2.53
C THR A 173 -12.81 -22.01 -1.46
N LEU A 174 -13.84 -21.23 -1.15
CA LEU A 174 -13.74 -20.17 -0.14
C LEU A 174 -13.52 -20.73 1.27
N ASN A 175 -14.08 -21.91 1.58
CA ASN A 175 -13.82 -22.60 2.85
C ASN A 175 -12.37 -23.09 2.97
N LYS A 176 -11.72 -23.43 1.86
CA LYS A 176 -10.29 -23.77 1.84
C LYS A 176 -9.40 -22.55 2.10
N LEU A 177 -9.75 -21.41 1.53
CA LEU A 177 -8.99 -20.18 1.71
C LEU A 177 -9.07 -19.64 3.14
N LEU A 178 -10.18 -19.88 3.86
CA LEU A 178 -10.47 -19.38 5.21
C LEU A 178 -10.51 -17.85 5.34
N TRP A 179 -9.90 -17.12 4.44
CA TRP A 179 -9.74 -15.68 4.47
C TRP A 179 -10.19 -15.06 3.15
N ASN A 180 -11.27 -14.28 3.20
CA ASN A 180 -11.92 -13.70 2.02
C ASN A 180 -11.24 -12.43 1.49
N ILE A 181 -9.91 -12.42 1.43
CA ILE A 181 -9.17 -11.31 0.83
C ILE A 181 -9.18 -11.47 -0.70
N PRO A 182 -9.52 -10.42 -1.47
CA PRO A 182 -9.58 -10.48 -2.93
C PRO A 182 -8.34 -11.07 -3.58
N TYR A 183 -7.17 -10.76 -3.07
CA TYR A 183 -5.90 -11.32 -3.55
C TYR A 183 -5.86 -12.84 -3.50
N PHE A 184 -6.26 -13.45 -2.37
CA PHE A 184 -6.27 -14.91 -2.24
C PHE A 184 -7.31 -15.56 -3.14
N ILE A 185 -8.46 -14.91 -3.34
CA ILE A 185 -9.49 -15.40 -4.25
C ILE A 185 -8.99 -15.36 -5.70
N GLN A 186 -8.26 -14.31 -6.09
CA GLN A 186 -7.69 -14.19 -7.43
C GLN A 186 -6.59 -15.23 -7.71
N ILE A 187 -5.70 -15.47 -6.76
CA ILE A 187 -4.61 -16.44 -6.98
C ILE A 187 -5.14 -17.88 -7.01
N ILE A 188 -6.10 -18.25 -6.13
CA ILE A 188 -6.71 -19.59 -6.26
C ILE A 188 -7.49 -19.74 -7.56
N PHE A 189 -8.17 -18.69 -8.00
CA PHE A 189 -8.85 -18.67 -9.30
C PHE A 189 -7.88 -18.89 -10.46
N ALA A 190 -6.71 -18.25 -10.45
CA ALA A 190 -5.69 -18.45 -11.47
C ALA A 190 -5.22 -19.92 -11.53
N GLU A 191 -5.01 -20.55 -10.37
CA GLU A 191 -4.64 -21.98 -10.32
C GLU A 191 -5.78 -22.90 -10.80
N LEU A 192 -7.03 -22.57 -10.49
CA LEU A 192 -8.20 -23.30 -10.98
C LEU A 192 -8.34 -23.17 -12.49
N LEU A 193 -8.05 -21.99 -13.05
CA LEU A 193 -8.11 -21.74 -14.49
C LEU A 193 -7.07 -22.57 -15.25
N GLU A 194 -5.86 -22.74 -14.69
CA GLU A 194 -4.83 -23.59 -15.29
C GLU A 194 -5.22 -25.08 -15.33
N LEU A 195 -6.07 -25.53 -14.39
CA LEU A 195 -6.55 -26.90 -14.32
C LEU A 195 -7.87 -27.10 -15.08
N TYR A 196 -8.51 -26.01 -15.50
CA TYR A 196 -9.81 -26.06 -16.15
C TYR A 196 -9.70 -26.65 -17.57
N ASP A 197 -10.61 -27.57 -17.86
CA ASP A 197 -10.76 -28.22 -19.16
C ASP A 197 -12.25 -28.15 -19.52
N ASP A 198 -12.59 -27.50 -20.62
CA ASP A 198 -13.99 -27.35 -21.07
C ASP A 198 -14.74 -28.66 -21.23
N GLU A 199 -14.00 -29.74 -21.47
CA GLU A 199 -14.58 -31.11 -21.61
C GLU A 199 -14.82 -31.80 -20.27
N LYS A 200 -14.26 -31.23 -19.15
CA LYS A 200 -14.35 -31.83 -17.81
C LYS A 200 -14.93 -30.86 -16.81
N ALA A 201 -15.92 -31.33 -16.07
CA ALA A 201 -16.47 -30.54 -14.96
C ALA A 201 -15.42 -30.30 -13.87
N MET A 202 -15.39 -29.10 -13.32
CA MET A 202 -14.63 -28.80 -12.11
C MET A 202 -15.11 -29.66 -10.95
N THR A 203 -14.19 -30.16 -10.14
CA THR A 203 -14.48 -31.04 -9.00
C THR A 203 -13.81 -30.53 -7.72
N ALA A 204 -14.24 -31.03 -6.56
CA ALA A 204 -13.57 -30.75 -5.29
C ALA A 204 -12.10 -31.19 -5.31
N GLU A 205 -11.76 -32.28 -5.99
CA GLU A 205 -10.38 -32.75 -6.15
C GLU A 205 -9.53 -31.78 -6.96
N SER A 206 -10.09 -31.18 -8.03
CA SER A 206 -9.40 -30.11 -8.79
C SER A 206 -9.08 -28.89 -7.89
N ILE A 207 -10.02 -28.53 -7.02
CA ILE A 207 -9.83 -27.44 -6.04
C ILE A 207 -8.74 -27.80 -5.02
N ASP A 208 -8.72 -29.06 -4.55
CA ASP A 208 -7.67 -29.53 -3.63
C ASP A 208 -6.28 -29.48 -4.28
N ILE A 209 -6.17 -29.86 -5.55
CA ILE A 209 -4.93 -29.79 -6.32
C ILE A 209 -4.48 -28.32 -6.45
N ALA A 210 -5.37 -27.42 -6.88
CA ALA A 210 -5.09 -26.01 -7.00
C ALA A 210 -4.63 -25.40 -5.66
N TYR A 211 -5.33 -25.68 -4.58
CA TYR A 211 -4.99 -25.21 -3.25
C TYR A 211 -3.64 -25.73 -2.77
N ASN A 212 -3.34 -27.01 -2.95
CA ASN A 212 -2.06 -27.59 -2.57
C ASN A 212 -0.90 -26.98 -3.39
N LYS A 213 -1.11 -26.70 -4.68
CA LYS A 213 -0.14 -26.00 -5.51
C LYS A 213 0.10 -24.59 -4.96
N LEU A 214 -0.94 -23.85 -4.66
CA LEU A 214 -0.87 -22.51 -4.08
C LEU A 214 -0.11 -22.49 -2.75
N VAL A 215 -0.32 -23.47 -1.88
CA VAL A 215 0.39 -23.59 -0.59
C VAL A 215 1.85 -23.97 -0.80
N SER A 216 2.18 -24.79 -1.80
CA SER A 216 3.55 -25.24 -2.08
C SER A 216 4.38 -24.19 -2.82
N GLU A 217 3.75 -23.33 -3.62
CA GLU A 217 4.41 -22.25 -4.32
C GLU A 217 4.56 -21.01 -3.44
N ASN A 218 5.64 -20.26 -3.66
CA ASN A 218 5.99 -19.11 -2.81
C ASN A 218 5.20 -17.84 -3.17
N TYR A 219 3.87 -17.89 -3.27
CA TYR A 219 3.03 -16.72 -3.52
C TYR A 219 3.15 -15.64 -2.42
N LEU A 220 3.62 -16.03 -1.23
CA LEU A 220 3.82 -15.13 -0.08
C LEU A 220 5.28 -14.70 0.10
N THR A 221 6.13 -14.79 -0.92
CA THR A 221 7.55 -14.38 -0.85
C THR A 221 7.70 -12.95 -0.36
N THR A 222 6.90 -12.04 -0.90
CA THR A 222 6.87 -10.63 -0.49
C THR A 222 6.60 -10.45 1.02
N TRP A 223 5.77 -11.29 1.62
CA TRP A 223 5.50 -11.25 3.06
C TRP A 223 6.70 -11.73 3.86
N SER A 224 7.40 -12.76 3.38
CA SER A 224 8.64 -13.24 4.00
C SER A 224 9.76 -12.21 3.90
N GLU A 225 9.88 -11.53 2.78
CA GLU A 225 10.84 -10.44 2.57
C GLU A 225 10.57 -9.26 3.50
N ARG A 226 9.29 -8.91 3.71
CA ARG A 226 8.91 -7.87 4.68
C ARG A 226 9.30 -8.20 6.11
N LEU A 227 9.35 -9.48 6.49
CA LEU A 227 9.82 -9.87 7.82
C LEU A 227 11.31 -9.58 8.00
N VAL A 228 12.12 -9.72 6.95
CA VAL A 228 13.55 -9.37 6.98
C VAL A 228 13.77 -7.87 7.29
N GLU A 229 12.83 -7.01 6.90
CA GLU A 229 12.91 -5.58 7.20
C GLU A 229 12.83 -5.24 8.69
N TYR A 230 12.30 -6.16 9.50
CA TYR A 230 12.27 -6.01 10.97
C TYR A 230 13.65 -6.17 11.62
N GLY A 231 14.68 -6.61 10.88
CA GLY A 231 16.04 -6.75 11.41
C GLY A 231 16.11 -7.72 12.60
N GLU A 232 16.56 -7.25 13.76
CA GLU A 232 16.66 -8.07 14.97
C GLU A 232 15.31 -8.65 15.46
N LEU A 233 14.21 -8.03 15.07
CA LEU A 233 12.86 -8.51 15.41
C LEU A 233 12.31 -9.53 14.40
N GLU A 234 13.03 -9.89 13.34
CA GLU A 234 12.58 -10.87 12.34
C GLU A 234 12.27 -12.23 13.00
N ILE A 235 13.21 -12.73 13.81
CA ILE A 235 13.05 -14.04 14.47
C ILE A 235 11.84 -14.06 15.41
N PRO A 236 11.67 -13.09 16.33
CA PRO A 236 10.46 -13.01 17.16
C PRO A 236 9.18 -12.89 16.33
N ALA A 237 9.19 -12.09 15.25
CA ALA A 237 8.02 -11.94 14.39
C ALA A 237 7.62 -13.26 13.72
N ARG A 238 8.57 -14.04 13.19
CA ARG A 238 8.34 -15.37 12.63
C ARG A 238 7.80 -16.35 13.66
N GLN A 239 8.31 -16.31 14.90
CA GLN A 239 7.82 -17.15 16.01
C GLN A 239 6.37 -16.82 16.36
N ILE A 240 6.02 -15.52 16.45
CA ILE A 240 4.63 -15.09 16.66
C ILE A 240 3.71 -15.61 15.55
N LEU A 241 4.08 -15.43 14.29
CA LEU A 241 3.27 -15.89 13.15
C LEU A 241 3.11 -17.42 13.17
N LYS A 242 4.16 -18.17 13.47
CA LYS A 242 4.10 -19.62 13.60
C LYS A 242 3.16 -20.04 14.73
N SER A 243 3.24 -19.39 15.88
CA SER A 243 2.36 -19.65 17.01
C SER A 243 0.91 -19.37 16.71
N LEU A 244 0.63 -18.23 16.03
CA LEU A 244 -0.73 -17.87 15.59
C LEU A 244 -1.26 -18.84 14.55
N SER A 245 -0.46 -19.26 13.58
CA SER A 245 -0.90 -20.24 12.54
C SER A 245 -1.26 -21.59 13.14
N SER A 246 -0.66 -21.97 14.25
CA SER A 246 -0.97 -23.21 14.98
C SER A 246 -2.18 -23.08 15.93
N ASN A 247 -2.71 -21.87 16.10
CA ASN A 247 -3.81 -21.57 17.02
C ASN A 247 -4.90 -20.75 16.31
N PRO A 248 -5.78 -21.38 15.52
CA PRO A 248 -6.80 -20.67 14.74
C PRO A 248 -7.77 -19.83 15.58
N ALA A 249 -7.96 -20.17 16.86
CA ALA A 249 -8.75 -19.38 17.79
C ALA A 249 -8.05 -18.07 18.26
N GLY A 250 -6.80 -17.86 17.82
CA GLY A 250 -5.96 -16.76 18.26
C GLY A 250 -5.29 -17.01 19.61
N LEU A 251 -4.35 -16.14 19.95
CA LEU A 251 -3.63 -16.16 21.22
C LEU A 251 -3.69 -14.78 21.88
N SER A 252 -3.78 -14.76 23.21
CA SER A 252 -3.68 -13.50 23.94
C SER A 252 -2.28 -12.89 23.81
N ARG A 253 -2.17 -11.57 23.94
CA ARG A 253 -0.87 -10.88 23.95
C ARG A 253 0.04 -11.41 25.06
N GLU A 254 -0.51 -11.73 26.21
CA GLU A 254 0.23 -12.25 27.35
C GLU A 254 0.81 -13.66 27.04
N THR A 255 0.00 -14.52 26.43
CA THR A 255 0.45 -15.86 26.00
C THR A 255 1.60 -15.75 24.98
N LEU A 256 1.47 -14.87 23.97
CA LEU A 256 2.52 -14.65 22.99
C LEU A 256 3.82 -14.12 23.61
N LEU A 257 3.72 -13.17 24.54
CA LEU A 257 4.90 -12.66 25.27
C LEU A 257 5.59 -13.75 26.07
N ASN A 258 4.84 -14.59 26.79
CA ASN A 258 5.39 -15.70 27.55
C ASN A 258 6.11 -16.70 26.64
N MET A 259 5.53 -17.05 25.48
CA MET A 259 6.17 -17.94 24.49
C MET A 259 7.49 -17.37 23.96
N LEU A 260 7.55 -16.08 23.67
CA LEU A 260 8.78 -15.42 23.21
C LEU A 260 9.86 -15.38 24.29
N MET A 261 9.47 -15.18 25.56
CA MET A 261 10.41 -15.13 26.69
C MET A 261 10.95 -16.52 27.10
N THR A 262 10.17 -17.57 26.90
CA THR A 262 10.57 -18.96 27.27
C THR A 262 11.26 -19.69 26.13
N GLY A 263 11.28 -19.13 24.91
CA GLY A 263 11.92 -19.76 23.74
C GLY A 263 11.18 -21.01 23.23
N GLN A 264 9.91 -21.17 23.60
CA GLN A 264 9.06 -22.30 23.19
C GLN A 264 8.08 -21.87 22.09
#